data_a808a85649d499e97ef3c1248ede6487
#
_entry.id   a808a85649d499e97ef3c1248ede6487
#
_cell.length_a   1.000
_cell.length_b   1.000
_cell.length_c   1.000
_cell.angle_alpha   90.00
_cell.angle_beta   90.00
_cell.angle_gamma   90.00
#
_symmetry.space_group_name_H-M   'P 1'
#
loop_
_entity.id
_entity.type
_entity.pdbx_description
1 polymer ?
#
loop_
_entity_poly.entity_id
_entity_poly.type
_entity_poly.pdbx_seq_one_letter_code
_entity_poly.pdbx_strand_id
1 'polypeptide(L)'
;EEFLRRLEKSKYVDNLVLKGGLFIYAITDFDSRVTMDVDFLLWKVPNTPEQLKTVLEEIITVPAGNDFVTYEIKGIAPIAVTKKYAGIGASLVARIKNIRTPLNIDFSVGDMIVPKQEKRKIPTQLEDFTAPMINTYSLETTVAEKIDAILNLMEFSSRMKDYYDIYYLANKFDFDGVLLTYCFGNT
;
A
#
# COMPACT_ATOMS: atom_id res chain seq x y z
N GLU A 1 -0.99 -9.32 -6.93
CA GLU A 1 -0.13 -9.07 -8.10
C GLU A 1 -0.91 -8.48 -9.28
N GLU A 2 -1.98 -9.14 -9.76
CA GLU A 2 -2.74 -8.70 -10.93
C GLU A 2 -3.30 -7.29 -10.81
N PHE A 3 -3.80 -6.90 -9.63
CA PHE A 3 -4.23 -5.52 -9.37
C PHE A 3 -3.09 -4.51 -9.57
N LEU A 4 -1.88 -4.84 -9.13
CA LEU A 4 -0.71 -3.96 -9.30
C LEU A 4 -0.28 -3.84 -10.77
N ARG A 5 -0.40 -4.91 -11.57
CA ARG A 5 -0.16 -4.87 -13.02
C ARG A 5 -1.16 -3.98 -13.75
N ARG A 6 -2.43 -4.01 -13.33
CA ARG A 6 -3.46 -3.11 -13.88
C ARG A 6 -3.23 -1.66 -13.45
N LEU A 7 -2.82 -1.46 -12.19
CA LEU A 7 -2.45 -0.13 -11.69
C LEU A 7 -1.28 0.45 -12.51
N GLU A 8 -0.22 -0.32 -12.75
CA GLU A 8 0.93 0.12 -13.58
C GLU A 8 0.51 0.65 -14.95
N LYS A 9 -0.46 -0.02 -15.58
CA LYS A 9 -0.94 0.33 -16.93
C LYS A 9 -2.05 1.38 -16.92
N SER A 10 -2.55 1.76 -15.76
CA SER A 10 -3.60 2.76 -15.61
C SER A 10 -3.03 4.17 -15.60
N LYS A 11 -3.90 5.15 -15.83
CA LYS A 11 -3.54 6.57 -15.67
C LYS A 11 -3.27 6.97 -14.21
N TYR A 12 -3.56 6.09 -13.25
CA TYR A 12 -3.43 6.35 -11.81
C TYR A 12 -2.13 5.81 -11.20
N VAL A 13 -1.21 5.29 -12.00
CA VAL A 13 0.07 4.75 -11.52
C VAL A 13 0.88 5.77 -10.70
N ASP A 14 0.78 7.05 -11.03
CA ASP A 14 1.48 8.12 -10.31
C ASP A 14 0.64 8.73 -9.15
N ASN A 15 -0.58 8.25 -8.97
CA ASN A 15 -1.49 8.73 -7.94
C ASN A 15 -1.62 7.80 -6.73
N LEU A 16 -1.24 6.54 -6.87
CA LEU A 16 -1.29 5.54 -5.82
C LEU A 16 0.12 5.11 -5.44
N VAL A 17 0.50 5.37 -4.20
CA VAL A 17 1.83 5.03 -3.68
C VAL A 17 1.69 3.87 -2.71
N LEU A 18 2.25 2.71 -3.05
CA LEU A 18 2.18 1.51 -2.22
C LEU A 18 2.97 1.71 -0.93
N LYS A 19 2.35 1.33 0.19
CA LYS A 19 2.95 1.38 1.52
C LYS A 19 2.56 0.17 2.38
N GLY A 20 2.84 0.24 3.65
CA GLY A 20 2.37 -0.75 4.61
C GLY A 20 3.00 -2.14 4.49
N GLY A 21 2.25 -3.15 4.92
CA GLY A 21 2.75 -4.52 5.00
C GLY A 21 3.10 -5.14 3.64
N LEU A 22 2.31 -4.85 2.59
CA LEU A 22 2.57 -5.39 1.27
C LEU A 22 3.85 -4.81 0.65
N PHE A 23 4.13 -3.52 0.88
CA PHE A 23 5.40 -2.92 0.48
C PHE A 23 6.58 -3.64 1.13
N ILE A 24 6.54 -3.84 2.46
CA ILE A 24 7.61 -4.54 3.19
C ILE A 24 7.78 -5.97 2.65
N TYR A 25 6.68 -6.70 2.48
CA TYR A 25 6.69 -8.07 1.94
C TYR A 25 7.33 -8.14 0.55
N ALA A 26 7.04 -7.16 -0.30
CA ALA A 26 7.60 -7.09 -1.65
C ALA A 26 9.11 -6.78 -1.67
N ILE A 27 9.58 -5.80 -0.89
CA ILE A 27 11.02 -5.42 -0.89
C ILE A 27 11.92 -6.42 -0.18
N THR A 28 11.34 -7.35 0.55
CA THR A 28 12.05 -8.42 1.25
C THR A 28 11.99 -9.76 0.50
N ASP A 29 11.63 -9.75 -0.79
CA ASP A 29 11.45 -10.94 -1.62
C ASP A 29 10.55 -12.00 -0.95
N PHE A 30 9.44 -11.51 -0.35
CA PHE A 30 8.43 -12.31 0.33
C PHE A 30 8.89 -13.02 1.61
N ASP A 31 10.01 -12.60 2.18
CA ASP A 31 10.62 -13.21 3.37
C ASP A 31 10.09 -12.61 4.70
N SER A 32 9.48 -11.42 4.67
CA SER A 32 8.86 -10.83 5.85
C SER A 32 7.49 -11.44 6.16
N ARG A 33 6.83 -10.94 7.22
CA ARG A 33 5.48 -11.42 7.58
C ARG A 33 4.48 -11.19 6.46
N VAL A 34 3.58 -12.15 6.29
CA VAL A 34 2.44 -12.05 5.35
C VAL A 34 1.50 -10.92 5.77
N THR A 35 0.89 -10.27 4.78
CA THR A 35 -0.18 -9.28 4.96
C THR A 35 -1.41 -9.64 4.16
N MET A 36 -2.58 -9.23 4.65
CA MET A 36 -3.87 -9.42 3.98
C MET A 36 -4.36 -8.13 3.32
N ASP A 37 -3.88 -6.98 3.79
CA ASP A 37 -4.34 -5.68 3.37
C ASP A 37 -3.33 -5.04 2.41
N VAL A 38 -3.84 -4.25 1.49
CA VAL A 38 -3.05 -3.45 0.56
C VAL A 38 -3.25 -1.99 0.93
N ASP A 39 -2.17 -1.32 1.29
CA ASP A 39 -2.22 0.07 1.74
C ASP A 39 -1.66 0.99 0.66
N PHE A 40 -2.40 2.03 0.29
CA PHE A 40 -1.94 3.10 -0.59
C PHE A 40 -2.05 4.47 0.06
N LEU A 41 -1.07 5.31 -0.23
CA LEU A 41 -1.21 6.75 -0.08
C LEU A 41 -1.78 7.32 -1.38
N LEU A 42 -2.80 8.18 -1.26
CA LEU A 42 -3.36 8.94 -2.37
C LEU A 42 -2.53 10.19 -2.63
N TRP A 43 -2.13 10.38 -3.86
CA TRP A 43 -1.41 11.57 -4.33
C TRP A 43 -2.20 12.27 -5.42
N LYS A 44 -2.61 13.52 -5.16
CA LYS A 44 -3.35 14.35 -6.12
C LYS A 44 -4.70 13.73 -6.58
N VAL A 45 -5.30 12.92 -5.76
CA VAL A 45 -6.66 12.37 -5.96
C VAL A 45 -7.50 12.74 -4.74
N PRO A 46 -8.72 13.27 -4.92
CA PRO A 46 -9.62 13.54 -3.81
C PRO A 46 -9.93 12.26 -3.01
N ASN A 47 -9.86 12.37 -1.68
CA ASN A 47 -10.16 11.27 -0.76
C ASN A 47 -11.67 11.24 -0.48
N THR A 48 -12.46 10.85 -1.48
CA THR A 48 -13.90 10.63 -1.34
C THR A 48 -14.29 9.26 -1.87
N PRO A 49 -15.32 8.61 -1.29
CA PRO A 49 -15.77 7.29 -1.74
C PRO A 49 -16.13 7.26 -3.22
N GLU A 50 -16.74 8.30 -3.75
CA GLU A 50 -17.18 8.42 -5.14
C GLU A 50 -15.98 8.47 -6.09
N GLN A 51 -14.98 9.29 -5.74
CA GLN A 51 -13.76 9.40 -6.54
C GLN A 51 -12.97 8.09 -6.53
N LEU A 52 -12.83 7.46 -5.36
CA LEU A 52 -12.12 6.19 -5.24
C LEU A 52 -12.85 5.06 -5.96
N LYS A 53 -14.18 5.07 -5.99
CA LYS A 53 -14.95 4.13 -6.80
C LYS A 53 -14.59 4.26 -8.27
N THR A 54 -14.59 5.47 -8.80
CA THR A 54 -14.20 5.74 -10.20
C THR A 54 -12.77 5.27 -10.48
N VAL A 55 -11.82 5.60 -9.59
CA VAL A 55 -10.41 5.17 -9.72
C VAL A 55 -10.30 3.65 -9.78
N LEU A 56 -10.97 2.95 -8.86
CA LEU A 56 -10.93 1.49 -8.79
C LEU A 56 -11.60 0.84 -10.00
N GLU A 57 -12.78 1.34 -10.41
CA GLU A 57 -13.48 0.86 -11.61
C GLU A 57 -12.61 0.98 -12.86
N GLU A 58 -11.91 2.09 -13.03
CA GLU A 58 -10.99 2.26 -14.14
C GLU A 58 -9.78 1.30 -14.03
N ILE A 59 -9.13 1.17 -12.87
CA ILE A 59 -7.97 0.29 -12.70
C ILE A 59 -8.34 -1.17 -13.00
N ILE A 60 -9.43 -1.68 -12.43
CA ILE A 60 -9.81 -3.09 -12.57
C ILE A 60 -10.25 -3.48 -13.99
N THR A 61 -10.54 -2.50 -14.84
CA THR A 61 -10.89 -2.72 -16.26
C THR A 61 -9.71 -2.63 -17.20
N VAL A 62 -8.54 -2.17 -16.74
CA VAL A 62 -7.32 -2.08 -17.58
C VAL A 62 -6.86 -3.48 -18.00
N PRO A 63 -6.62 -3.74 -19.29
CA PRO A 63 -6.05 -5.00 -19.74
C PRO A 63 -4.60 -5.18 -19.24
N ALA A 64 -4.34 -6.26 -18.53
CA ALA A 64 -3.01 -6.55 -17.97
C ALA A 64 -2.30 -7.76 -18.59
N GLY A 65 -2.83 -8.25 -19.70
CA GLY A 65 -2.24 -9.37 -20.45
C GLY A 65 -2.86 -10.73 -20.10
N ASN A 66 -3.83 -10.76 -19.18
CA ASN A 66 -4.68 -11.93 -18.95
C ASN A 66 -6.12 -11.50 -18.64
N ASP A 67 -7.09 -12.33 -19.04
CA ASP A 67 -8.52 -12.07 -18.87
C ASP A 67 -9.17 -13.01 -17.83
N PHE A 68 -8.36 -13.83 -17.12
CA PHE A 68 -8.94 -14.78 -16.17
C PHE A 68 -9.21 -14.18 -14.79
N VAL A 69 -8.62 -13.05 -14.46
CA VAL A 69 -8.91 -12.37 -13.21
C VAL A 69 -9.92 -11.27 -13.43
N THR A 70 -11.06 -11.41 -12.80
CA THR A 70 -12.09 -10.35 -12.75
C THR A 70 -12.21 -9.82 -11.33
N TYR A 71 -12.64 -8.56 -11.20
CA TYR A 71 -12.84 -7.92 -9.91
C TYR A 71 -14.27 -7.44 -9.76
N GLU A 72 -14.76 -7.51 -8.53
CA GLU A 72 -16.06 -6.97 -8.14
C GLU A 72 -15.86 -6.09 -6.90
N ILE A 73 -16.22 -4.81 -6.97
CA ILE A 73 -16.20 -3.88 -5.82
C ILE A 73 -17.41 -4.19 -4.96
N LYS A 74 -17.19 -4.53 -3.69
CA LYS A 74 -18.25 -4.87 -2.72
C LYS A 74 -18.67 -3.68 -1.88
N GLY A 75 -17.75 -2.80 -1.57
CA GLY A 75 -18.04 -1.61 -0.77
C GLY A 75 -16.84 -0.67 -0.72
N ILE A 76 -17.16 0.60 -0.52
CA ILE A 76 -16.16 1.65 -0.28
C ILE A 76 -16.74 2.51 0.85
N ALA A 77 -15.99 2.64 1.94
CA ALA A 77 -16.45 3.37 3.12
C ALA A 77 -15.28 4.03 3.85
N PRO A 78 -15.52 5.15 4.55
CA PRO A 78 -14.53 5.72 5.46
C PRO A 78 -14.11 4.70 6.52
N ILE A 79 -12.82 4.62 6.78
CA ILE A 79 -12.28 3.85 7.90
C ILE A 79 -12.45 4.71 9.15
N ALA A 80 -13.15 4.18 10.15
CA ALA A 80 -13.28 4.84 11.45
C ALA A 80 -11.90 4.86 12.14
N VAL A 81 -11.17 5.95 11.99
CA VAL A 81 -9.88 6.17 12.66
C VAL A 81 -9.92 7.46 13.43
N THR A 82 -9.34 7.45 14.61
CA THR A 82 -9.05 8.60 15.48
C THR A 82 -8.01 9.58 14.89
N LYS A 83 -7.67 9.49 13.62
CA LYS A 83 -6.70 10.35 12.94
C LYS A 83 -7.34 11.61 12.39
N LYS A 84 -6.54 12.67 12.29
CA LYS A 84 -6.88 14.00 11.73
C LYS A 84 -7.51 13.92 10.32
N TYR A 85 -7.19 12.86 9.55
CA TYR A 85 -7.79 12.56 8.24
C TYR A 85 -8.28 11.11 8.23
N ALA A 86 -9.56 10.91 7.97
CA ALA A 86 -10.14 9.59 7.84
C ALA A 86 -9.62 8.93 6.53
N GLY A 87 -9.09 7.71 6.64
CA GLY A 87 -8.82 6.88 5.49
C GLY A 87 -10.11 6.34 4.87
N ILE A 88 -10.03 5.80 3.67
CA ILE A 88 -11.16 5.10 3.03
C ILE A 88 -10.71 3.67 2.72
N GLY A 89 -11.51 2.71 3.16
CA GLY A 89 -11.34 1.29 2.83
C GLY A 89 -12.21 0.88 1.65
N ALA A 90 -11.65 0.09 0.76
CA ALA A 90 -12.37 -0.56 -0.33
C ALA A 90 -12.27 -2.08 -0.20
N SER A 91 -13.40 -2.75 -0.25
CA SER A 91 -13.48 -4.21 -0.26
C SER A 91 -13.83 -4.68 -1.67
N LEU A 92 -12.97 -5.50 -2.25
CA LEU A 92 -13.14 -6.11 -3.56
C LEU A 92 -13.12 -7.64 -3.45
N VAL A 93 -13.65 -8.30 -4.46
CA VAL A 93 -13.49 -9.75 -4.65
C VAL A 93 -12.83 -9.98 -5.99
N ALA A 94 -11.64 -10.55 -5.98
CA ALA A 94 -11.00 -11.10 -7.17
C ALA A 94 -11.57 -12.50 -7.46
N ARG A 95 -11.84 -12.78 -8.73
CA ARG A 95 -12.40 -14.08 -9.19
C ARG A 95 -11.51 -14.66 -10.26
N ILE A 96 -11.22 -15.95 -10.11
CA ILE A 96 -10.61 -16.80 -11.14
C ILE A 96 -11.50 -18.03 -11.27
N LYS A 97 -12.29 -18.14 -12.32
CA LYS A 97 -13.32 -19.19 -12.45
C LYS A 97 -14.23 -19.22 -11.20
N ASN A 98 -14.22 -20.33 -10.46
CA ASN A 98 -15.03 -20.53 -9.24
C ASN A 98 -14.32 -20.06 -7.95
N ILE A 99 -13.04 -19.68 -8.02
CA ILE A 99 -12.27 -19.20 -6.86
C ILE A 99 -12.61 -17.74 -6.62
N ARG A 100 -12.86 -17.41 -5.37
CA ARG A 100 -13.14 -16.04 -4.90
C ARG A 100 -12.14 -15.67 -3.82
N THR A 101 -11.40 -14.61 -4.03
CA THR A 101 -10.41 -14.12 -3.07
C THR A 101 -10.77 -12.71 -2.67
N PRO A 102 -11.02 -12.43 -1.38
CA PRO A 102 -11.22 -11.07 -0.90
C PRO A 102 -9.93 -10.26 -1.06
N LEU A 103 -10.07 -9.00 -1.40
CA LEU A 103 -9.00 -8.02 -1.50
C LEU A 103 -9.47 -6.74 -0.82
N ASN A 104 -8.82 -6.39 0.29
CA ASN A 104 -9.06 -5.13 0.97
C ASN A 104 -7.95 -4.14 0.61
N ILE A 105 -8.34 -2.93 0.27
CA ILE A 105 -7.44 -1.85 -0.08
C ILE A 105 -7.76 -0.65 0.80
N ASP A 106 -6.78 -0.20 1.56
CA ASP A 106 -6.89 0.97 2.42
C ASP A 106 -6.19 2.16 1.78
N PHE A 107 -6.92 3.26 1.66
CA PHE A 107 -6.42 4.51 1.14
C PHE A 107 -6.26 5.52 2.27
N SER A 108 -5.10 6.13 2.35
CA SER A 108 -4.83 7.24 3.25
C SER A 108 -4.43 8.47 2.45
N VAL A 109 -4.60 9.64 3.03
CA VAL A 109 -4.05 10.89 2.54
C VAL A 109 -2.95 11.35 3.51
N GLY A 110 -1.94 11.99 2.97
CA GLY A 110 -0.86 12.60 3.73
C GLY A 110 -0.45 13.90 3.05
N ASP A 111 -0.02 14.85 3.85
CA ASP A 111 0.33 16.18 3.35
C ASP A 111 1.65 16.19 2.57
N MET A 112 2.56 15.23 2.85
CA MET A 112 3.87 15.18 2.22
C MET A 112 4.44 13.76 2.20
N ILE A 113 4.98 13.35 1.05
CA ILE A 113 5.84 12.15 0.96
C ILE A 113 7.28 12.64 1.04
N VAL A 114 7.98 12.29 2.10
CA VAL A 114 9.36 12.65 2.33
C VAL A 114 10.17 11.41 2.69
N PRO A 115 11.21 11.09 1.95
CA PRO A 115 11.57 11.60 0.62
C PRO A 115 10.51 11.29 -0.43
N LYS A 116 10.66 11.80 -1.65
CA LYS A 116 9.74 11.52 -2.76
C LYS A 116 9.56 10.00 -2.92
N GLN A 117 8.35 9.62 -3.37
CA GLN A 117 8.05 8.24 -3.76
C GLN A 117 9.10 7.67 -4.73
N GLU A 118 9.37 6.41 -4.58
CA GLU A 118 10.31 5.69 -5.45
C GLU A 118 9.56 4.74 -6.37
N LYS A 119 9.92 4.73 -7.67
CA LYS A 119 9.43 3.68 -8.57
C LYS A 119 10.21 2.41 -8.33
N ARG A 120 9.49 1.35 -7.95
CA ARG A 120 10.08 0.03 -7.70
C ARG A 120 9.37 -1.05 -8.51
N LYS A 121 10.17 -2.00 -8.95
CA LYS A 121 9.67 -3.24 -9.52
C LYS A 121 9.21 -4.14 -8.38
N ILE A 122 7.93 -4.48 -8.34
CA ILE A 122 7.37 -5.36 -7.33
C ILE A 122 7.55 -6.80 -7.79
N PRO A 123 8.29 -7.65 -7.05
CA PRO A 123 8.51 -9.03 -7.43
C PRO A 123 7.17 -9.79 -7.54
N THR A 124 7.17 -10.85 -8.32
CA THR A 124 6.02 -11.75 -8.50
C THR A 124 6.38 -13.14 -8.00
N GLN A 125 5.43 -13.83 -7.38
CA GLN A 125 5.61 -15.22 -6.94
C GLN A 125 5.53 -16.21 -8.11
N LEU A 126 4.89 -15.79 -9.22
CA LEU A 126 4.75 -16.60 -10.42
C LEU A 126 5.68 -16.05 -11.51
N GLU A 127 6.61 -16.89 -11.98
CA GLU A 127 7.64 -16.52 -12.96
C GLU A 127 7.09 -16.12 -14.33
N ASP A 128 5.93 -16.67 -14.71
CA ASP A 128 5.27 -16.40 -16.00
C ASP A 128 4.64 -14.98 -16.09
N PHE A 129 4.66 -14.22 -14.99
CA PHE A 129 4.01 -12.92 -14.95
C PHE A 129 5.00 -11.77 -14.82
N THR A 130 4.76 -10.73 -15.60
CA THR A 130 5.57 -9.52 -15.54
C THR A 130 5.41 -8.83 -14.18
N ALA A 131 6.55 -8.52 -13.55
CA ALA A 131 6.59 -7.77 -12.31
C ALA A 131 6.27 -6.29 -12.56
N PRO A 132 5.22 -5.73 -11.93
CA PRO A 132 4.79 -4.36 -12.17
C PRO A 132 5.77 -3.34 -11.59
N MET A 133 5.86 -2.18 -12.25
CA MET A 133 6.62 -1.03 -11.82
C MET A 133 5.67 0.03 -11.26
N ILE A 134 5.66 0.22 -9.94
CA ILE A 134 4.76 1.16 -9.28
C ILE A 134 5.49 2.09 -8.31
N ASN A 135 4.84 3.16 -7.91
CA ASN A 135 5.34 4.05 -6.88
C ASN A 135 5.18 3.42 -5.49
N THR A 136 6.21 3.53 -4.67
CA THR A 136 6.25 3.02 -3.29
C THR A 136 6.80 4.07 -2.34
N TYR A 137 6.58 3.87 -1.06
CA TYR A 137 7.30 4.58 0.00
C TYR A 137 8.81 4.27 -0.05
N SER A 138 9.61 5.13 0.59
CA SER A 138 10.97 4.77 0.98
C SER A 138 10.96 3.91 2.25
N LEU A 139 12.10 3.31 2.56
CA LEU A 139 12.31 2.58 3.82
C LEU A 139 12.18 3.52 5.02
N GLU A 140 12.79 4.70 4.93
CA GLU A 140 12.80 5.71 6.00
C GLU A 140 11.39 6.22 6.31
N THR A 141 10.60 6.56 5.29
CA THR A 141 9.19 6.94 5.47
C THR A 141 8.39 5.82 6.13
N THR A 142 8.62 4.58 5.72
CA THR A 142 7.93 3.42 6.29
C THR A 142 8.23 3.24 7.77
N VAL A 143 9.49 3.37 8.17
CA VAL A 143 9.90 3.25 9.58
C VAL A 143 9.38 4.43 10.38
N ALA A 144 9.49 5.66 9.86
CA ALA A 144 9.02 6.86 10.53
C ALA A 144 7.50 6.79 10.81
N GLU A 145 6.68 6.42 9.81
CA GLU A 145 5.23 6.28 9.98
C GLU A 145 4.85 5.21 11.03
N LYS A 146 5.62 4.11 11.11
CA LYS A 146 5.39 3.07 12.11
C LYS A 146 5.77 3.51 13.52
N ILE A 147 6.88 4.22 13.67
CA ILE A 147 7.29 4.78 14.96
C ILE A 147 6.29 5.83 15.43
N ASP A 148 5.85 6.74 14.54
CA ASP A 148 4.80 7.71 14.84
C ASP A 148 3.52 7.02 15.32
N ALA A 149 3.08 5.96 14.63
CA ALA A 149 1.90 5.20 15.02
C ALA A 149 2.05 4.53 16.40
N ILE A 150 3.25 4.06 16.76
CA ILE A 150 3.54 3.50 18.08
C ILE A 150 3.51 4.60 19.14
N LEU A 151 4.16 5.73 18.89
CA LEU A 151 4.24 6.84 19.83
C LEU A 151 2.86 7.48 20.11
N ASN A 152 2.04 7.64 19.07
CA ASN A 152 0.69 8.20 19.21
C ASN A 152 -0.27 7.30 20.01
N LEU A 153 -0.06 5.99 20.00
CA LEU A 153 -0.92 5.05 20.73
C LEU A 153 -0.37 4.67 22.12
N MET A 154 0.92 4.89 22.36
CA MET A 154 1.63 4.63 23.62
C MET A 154 1.20 3.30 24.27
N GLU A 155 0.74 3.34 25.54
CA GLU A 155 0.33 2.17 26.33
C GLU A 155 -0.87 1.41 25.74
N PHE A 156 -1.66 2.06 24.88
CA PHE A 156 -2.81 1.44 24.19
C PHE A 156 -2.43 0.78 22.88
N SER A 157 -1.13 0.76 22.52
CA SER A 157 -0.68 0.17 21.26
C SER A 157 -0.70 -1.35 21.32
N SER A 158 -1.69 -1.96 20.66
CA SER A 158 -1.70 -3.39 20.33
C SER A 158 -0.99 -3.71 19.00
N ARG A 159 -0.24 -2.75 18.45
CA ARG A 159 0.35 -2.82 17.10
C ARG A 159 1.68 -3.58 17.04
N MET A 160 1.72 -4.80 17.60
CA MET A 160 2.92 -5.65 17.63
C MET A 160 3.55 -5.86 16.25
N LYS A 161 2.74 -5.82 15.19
CA LYS A 161 3.22 -5.90 13.81
C LYS A 161 4.15 -4.74 13.42
N ASP A 162 3.95 -3.53 13.97
CA ASP A 162 4.80 -2.39 13.65
C ASP A 162 6.16 -2.49 14.35
N TYR A 163 6.21 -2.99 15.58
CA TYR A 163 7.47 -3.31 16.28
C TYR A 163 8.26 -4.39 15.53
N TYR A 164 7.58 -5.45 15.09
CA TYR A 164 8.21 -6.51 14.31
C TYR A 164 8.77 -5.97 12.98
N ASP A 165 7.98 -5.19 12.26
CA ASP A 165 8.37 -4.62 10.97
C ASP A 165 9.61 -3.72 11.10
N ILE A 166 9.64 -2.84 12.12
CA ILE A 166 10.80 -1.98 12.40
C ILE A 166 12.04 -2.81 12.72
N TYR A 167 11.91 -3.78 13.62
CA TYR A 167 13.01 -4.68 13.98
C TYR A 167 13.54 -5.45 12.77
N TYR A 168 12.64 -6.00 11.95
CA TYR A 168 13.00 -6.76 10.77
C TYR A 168 13.75 -5.90 9.74
N LEU A 169 13.21 -4.72 9.44
CA LEU A 169 13.82 -3.79 8.49
C LEU A 169 15.18 -3.30 8.98
N ALA A 170 15.33 -2.97 10.27
CA ALA A 170 16.58 -2.52 10.85
C ALA A 170 17.70 -3.58 10.83
N ASN A 171 17.34 -4.87 10.79
CA ASN A 171 18.31 -5.95 10.66
C ASN A 171 18.65 -6.32 9.21
N LYS A 172 17.80 -5.94 8.25
CA LYS A 172 17.96 -6.34 6.84
C LYS A 172 18.50 -5.22 5.94
N PHE A 173 18.30 -3.97 6.29
CA PHE A 173 18.65 -2.81 5.47
C PHE A 173 19.45 -1.78 6.25
N ASP A 174 20.34 -1.10 5.54
CA ASP A 174 20.98 0.12 6.01
C ASP A 174 20.07 1.33 5.78
N PHE A 175 20.01 2.24 6.73
CA PHE A 175 19.20 3.46 6.68
C PHE A 175 20.08 4.70 6.60
N ASP A 176 19.66 5.68 5.80
CA ASP A 176 20.21 7.03 5.89
C ASP A 176 19.66 7.73 7.15
N GLY A 177 20.53 7.91 8.16
CA GLY A 177 20.14 8.50 9.44
C GLY A 177 19.70 9.97 9.31
N VAL A 178 20.24 10.73 8.35
CA VAL A 178 19.82 12.11 8.08
C VAL A 178 18.42 12.12 7.50
N LEU A 179 18.18 11.27 6.52
CA LEU A 179 16.89 11.13 5.87
C LEU A 179 15.82 10.61 6.84
N LEU A 180 16.15 9.62 7.66
CA LEU A 180 15.26 9.10 8.69
C LEU A 180 14.85 10.20 9.69
N THR A 181 15.82 11.01 10.17
CA THR A 181 15.53 12.13 11.06
C THR A 181 14.62 13.17 10.40
N TYR A 182 14.82 13.44 9.11
CA TYR A 182 13.98 14.36 8.37
C TYR A 182 12.54 13.81 8.20
N CYS A 183 12.38 12.52 7.99
CA CYS A 183 11.06 11.86 7.94
C CYS A 183 10.30 12.04 9.27
N PHE A 184 10.97 11.86 10.42
CA PHE A 184 10.33 12.04 11.73
C PHE A 184 9.83 13.47 12.00
N GLY A 185 10.47 14.47 11.43
CA GLY A 185 10.06 15.87 11.59
C GLY A 185 8.84 16.25 10.73
N ASN A 186 8.41 15.37 9.80
CA ASN A 186 7.38 15.64 8.81
C ASN A 186 6.25 14.59 8.79
N THR A 187 6.24 13.61 9.70
CA THR A 187 5.12 12.71 9.98
C THR A 187 4.29 13.25 11.14
#